data_281f2b51a5866b689aca5001b182d3da
#
_entry.id   281f2b51a5866b689aca5001b182d3da
#
_cell.length_a   1.000
_cell.length_b   1.000
_cell.length_c   1.000
_cell.angle_alpha   90.00
_cell.angle_beta   90.00
_cell.angle_gamma   90.00
#
_symmetry.space_group_name_H-M   'P 1'
#
loop_
_entity.id
_entity.type
_entity.pdbx_description
1 polymer ?
#
loop_
_entity_poly.entity_id
_entity_poly.type
_entity_poly.pdbx_seq_one_letter_code
_entity_poly.pdbx_strand_id
1 'polypeptide(L)'
;AGMQPYMFTKQDVEREKKWKEYSSIFNQYVEFYHDELIKNQSYSNVRDYLKNRSISKEEVKKFKIGYIEKNPNFFKKLNQDFNTETLMETGLFYLDEKKNIYVERFRGRLIFPINNISGQPIALGGRIIENSDYLAKYINSPETIFFKKGSNLYNLNLARGLSNRIDHIFL
;
A
#
# COMPACT_ATOMS: atom_id res chain seq x y z
N ALA A 1 6.03 22.98 -35.41
CA ALA A 1 4.82 23.20 -34.65
C ALA A 1 5.23 23.42 -33.19
N GLY A 2 5.18 24.69 -32.73
CA GLY A 2 5.49 25.02 -31.33
C GLY A 2 4.38 24.52 -30.40
N MET A 3 4.73 23.60 -29.50
CA MET A 3 3.84 23.26 -28.38
C MET A 3 3.69 24.52 -27.51
N GLN A 4 2.45 24.93 -27.29
CA GLN A 4 2.19 25.97 -26.28
C GLN A 4 2.58 25.42 -24.89
N PRO A 5 3.23 26.24 -24.02
CA PRO A 5 3.56 25.80 -22.68
C PRO A 5 2.27 25.50 -21.91
N TYR A 6 2.23 24.32 -21.26
CA TYR A 6 1.10 23.95 -20.39
C TYR A 6 1.02 24.91 -19.21
N MET A 7 -0.12 25.60 -19.08
CA MET A 7 -0.36 26.48 -17.94
C MET A 7 -1.06 25.68 -16.83
N PHE A 8 -0.38 25.54 -15.70
CA PHE A 8 -0.95 24.89 -14.51
C PHE A 8 -2.18 25.65 -14.01
N THR A 9 -3.26 24.92 -13.84
CA THR A 9 -4.49 25.45 -13.24
C THR A 9 -4.43 25.39 -11.71
N LYS A 10 -5.33 26.11 -11.03
CA LYS A 10 -5.47 25.97 -9.56
C LYS A 10 -5.78 24.53 -9.15
N GLN A 11 -6.57 23.79 -9.95
CA GLN A 11 -6.90 22.38 -9.72
C GLN A 11 -5.67 21.49 -9.82
N ASP A 12 -4.75 21.76 -10.75
CA ASP A 12 -3.50 20.99 -10.90
C ASP A 12 -2.61 21.16 -9.67
N VAL A 13 -2.49 22.39 -9.16
CA VAL A 13 -1.70 22.70 -7.96
C VAL A 13 -2.29 22.00 -6.71
N GLU A 14 -3.61 22.04 -6.56
CA GLU A 14 -4.29 21.37 -5.45
C GLU A 14 -4.16 19.86 -5.52
N ARG A 15 -4.30 19.28 -6.72
CA ARG A 15 -4.10 17.84 -6.95
C ARG A 15 -2.66 17.41 -6.66
N GLU A 16 -1.67 18.21 -7.04
CA GLU A 16 -0.26 17.96 -6.74
C GLU A 16 0.00 17.99 -5.22
N LYS A 17 -0.57 18.94 -4.49
CA LYS A 17 -0.48 19.00 -3.03
C LYS A 17 -1.08 17.75 -2.40
N LYS A 18 -2.30 17.37 -2.77
CA LYS A 18 -2.95 16.14 -2.31
C LYS A 18 -2.12 14.90 -2.64
N TRP A 19 -1.51 14.86 -3.81
CA TRP A 19 -0.63 13.76 -4.20
C TRP A 19 0.60 13.65 -3.29
N LYS A 20 1.25 14.77 -2.95
CA LYS A 20 2.42 14.77 -2.05
C LYS A 20 2.07 14.22 -0.67
N GLU A 21 0.95 14.64 -0.09
CA GLU A 21 0.48 14.15 1.20
C GLU A 21 0.13 12.65 1.11
N TYR A 22 -0.65 12.24 0.13
CA TYR A 22 -1.04 10.85 -0.11
C TYR A 22 0.18 9.93 -0.28
N SER A 23 1.12 10.32 -1.13
CA SER A 23 2.35 9.56 -1.38
C SER A 23 3.21 9.47 -0.11
N SER A 24 3.31 10.54 0.67
CA SER A 24 4.04 10.55 1.94
C SER A 24 3.43 9.59 2.95
N ILE A 25 2.09 9.58 3.09
CA ILE A 25 1.38 8.66 3.98
C ILE A 25 1.63 7.20 3.57
N PHE A 26 1.46 6.86 2.29
CA PHE A 26 1.68 5.51 1.80
C PHE A 26 3.12 5.04 1.97
N ASN A 27 4.10 5.89 1.68
CA ASN A 27 5.52 5.56 1.87
C ASN A 27 5.82 5.29 3.34
N GLN A 28 5.39 6.17 4.27
CA GLN A 28 5.60 5.97 5.70
C GLN A 28 4.91 4.68 6.19
N TYR A 29 3.69 4.41 5.72
CA TYR A 29 2.92 3.23 6.10
C TYR A 29 3.60 1.93 5.62
N VAL A 30 3.99 1.89 4.36
CA VAL A 30 4.65 0.72 3.76
C VAL A 30 6.02 0.46 4.38
N GLU A 31 6.86 1.50 4.52
CA GLU A 31 8.18 1.35 5.12
C GLU A 31 8.11 0.91 6.58
N PHE A 32 7.18 1.47 7.37
CA PHE A 32 7.01 1.08 8.76
C PHE A 32 6.68 -0.42 8.89
N TYR A 33 5.66 -0.91 8.21
CA TYR A 33 5.24 -2.31 8.32
C TYR A 33 6.17 -3.30 7.62
N HIS A 34 6.91 -2.85 6.61
CA HIS A 34 8.00 -3.61 6.03
C HIS A 34 9.15 -3.78 7.01
N ASP A 35 9.58 -2.70 7.65
CA ASP A 35 10.63 -2.70 8.67
C ASP A 35 10.25 -3.54 9.87
N GLU A 36 9.00 -3.44 10.36
CA GLU A 36 8.48 -4.28 11.42
C GLU A 36 8.56 -5.76 11.04
N LEU A 37 8.11 -6.14 9.85
CA LEU A 37 8.19 -7.53 9.39
C LEU A 37 9.63 -8.06 9.39
N ILE A 38 10.61 -7.24 9.01
CA ILE A 38 12.01 -7.65 8.91
C ILE A 38 12.69 -7.67 10.28
N LYS A 39 12.49 -6.64 11.09
CA LYS A 39 13.29 -6.38 12.30
C LYS A 39 12.67 -6.95 13.56
N ASN A 40 11.33 -6.99 13.65
CA ASN A 40 10.65 -7.40 14.88
C ASN A 40 10.71 -8.93 15.04
N GLN A 41 11.32 -9.38 16.15
CA GLN A 41 11.48 -10.80 16.43
C GLN A 41 10.15 -11.53 16.63
N SER A 42 9.13 -10.85 17.12
CA SER A 42 7.78 -11.40 17.32
C SER A 42 7.12 -11.90 16.03
N TYR A 43 7.61 -11.47 14.86
CA TYR A 43 7.08 -11.87 13.55
C TYR A 43 7.88 -12.98 12.86
N SER A 44 8.63 -13.80 13.63
CA SER A 44 9.34 -14.97 13.08
C SER A 44 8.41 -15.94 12.37
N ASN A 45 7.24 -16.23 12.97
CA ASN A 45 6.21 -17.08 12.39
C ASN A 45 5.67 -16.55 11.04
N VAL A 46 5.57 -15.23 10.89
CA VAL A 46 5.17 -14.59 9.63
C VAL A 46 6.25 -14.76 8.56
N ARG A 47 7.52 -14.61 8.94
CA ARG A 47 8.65 -14.86 8.04
C ARG A 47 8.77 -16.33 7.63
N ASP A 48 8.51 -17.25 8.56
CA ASP A 48 8.48 -18.70 8.26
C ASP A 48 7.33 -19.04 7.32
N TYR A 49 6.16 -18.41 7.51
CA TYR A 49 5.05 -18.54 6.59
C TYR A 49 5.42 -18.11 5.15
N LEU A 50 6.10 -16.97 4.98
CA LEU A 50 6.58 -16.51 3.68
C LEU A 50 7.59 -17.49 3.07
N LYS A 51 8.56 -17.98 3.86
CA LYS A 51 9.52 -18.97 3.44
C LYS A 51 8.86 -20.27 2.98
N ASN A 52 7.85 -20.75 3.70
CA ASN A 52 7.08 -21.95 3.33
C ASN A 52 6.25 -21.76 2.05
N ARG A 53 6.05 -20.51 1.64
CA ARG A 53 5.42 -20.12 0.35
C ARG A 53 6.46 -19.85 -0.74
N SER A 54 7.71 -20.22 -0.51
CA SER A 54 8.83 -19.99 -1.44
C SER A 54 9.07 -18.52 -1.76
N ILE A 55 8.69 -17.62 -0.85
CA ILE A 55 8.99 -16.19 -0.95
C ILE A 55 10.30 -15.92 -0.24
N SER A 56 11.33 -15.54 -0.98
CA SER A 56 12.67 -15.28 -0.47
C SER A 56 12.75 -13.95 0.28
N LYS A 57 13.83 -13.79 1.08
CA LYS A 57 14.10 -12.51 1.77
C LYS A 57 14.34 -11.36 0.78
N GLU A 58 14.93 -11.66 -0.37
CA GLU A 58 15.18 -10.72 -1.46
C GLU A 58 13.87 -10.24 -2.06
N GLU A 59 12.91 -11.14 -2.26
CA GLU A 59 11.56 -10.78 -2.73
C GLU A 59 10.81 -9.96 -1.71
N VAL A 60 10.86 -10.33 -0.41
CA VAL A 60 10.26 -9.52 0.66
C VAL A 60 10.78 -8.07 0.61
N LYS A 61 12.08 -7.89 0.45
CA LYS A 61 12.71 -6.56 0.32
C LYS A 61 12.33 -5.87 -0.98
N LYS A 62 12.43 -6.58 -2.11
CA LYS A 62 12.16 -6.04 -3.45
C LYS A 62 10.74 -5.52 -3.59
N PHE A 63 9.76 -6.28 -3.08
CA PHE A 63 8.35 -5.94 -3.17
C PHE A 63 7.82 -5.18 -1.95
N LYS A 64 8.69 -4.81 -1.00
CA LYS A 64 8.30 -4.11 0.23
C LYS A 64 7.13 -4.78 0.96
N ILE A 65 7.14 -6.13 0.99
CA ILE A 65 6.12 -6.89 1.71
C ILE A 65 6.23 -6.54 3.20
N GLY A 66 5.10 -6.24 3.83
CA GLY A 66 5.00 -5.90 5.23
C GLY A 66 3.99 -6.77 5.98
N TYR A 67 3.93 -6.62 7.28
CA TYR A 67 2.92 -7.27 8.11
C TYR A 67 2.35 -6.29 9.12
N ILE A 68 1.03 -6.26 9.20
CA ILE A 68 0.28 -5.46 10.16
C ILE A 68 -0.29 -6.40 11.21
N GLU A 69 0.04 -6.17 12.46
CA GLU A 69 -0.51 -6.94 13.58
C GLU A 69 -2.03 -6.75 13.75
N LYS A 70 -2.64 -7.54 14.63
CA LYS A 70 -4.11 -7.49 14.85
C LYS A 70 -4.59 -6.21 15.54
N ASN A 71 -3.74 -5.60 16.37
CA ASN A 71 -4.06 -4.39 17.12
C ASN A 71 -3.03 -3.26 16.84
N PRO A 72 -2.95 -2.80 15.59
CA PRO A 72 -1.97 -1.80 15.21
C PRO A 72 -2.35 -0.43 15.78
N ASN A 73 -1.35 0.45 15.90
CA ASN A 73 -1.51 1.80 16.45
C ASN A 73 -0.83 2.88 15.59
N PHE A 74 -0.61 2.60 14.32
CA PHE A 74 0.12 3.52 13.44
C PHE A 74 -0.71 4.74 13.03
N PHE A 75 -2.07 4.62 13.05
CA PHE A 75 -2.96 5.76 12.85
C PHE A 75 -2.59 6.95 13.74
N LYS A 76 -2.40 6.71 15.04
CA LYS A 76 -2.07 7.78 15.99
C LYS A 76 -0.75 8.48 15.66
N LYS A 77 0.23 7.74 15.14
CA LYS A 77 1.50 8.30 14.70
C LYS A 77 1.33 9.17 13.48
N LEU A 78 0.65 8.68 12.45
CA LEU A 78 0.39 9.46 11.24
C LEU A 78 -0.49 10.70 11.50
N ASN A 79 -1.43 10.61 12.44
CA ASN A 79 -2.32 11.72 12.76
C ASN A 79 -1.63 12.89 13.52
N GLN A 80 -0.34 12.74 13.86
CA GLN A 80 0.48 13.85 14.35
C GLN A 80 0.93 14.78 13.20
N ASP A 81 1.15 14.18 12.00
CA ASP A 81 1.70 14.90 10.84
C ASP A 81 0.63 15.20 9.78
N PHE A 82 -0.44 14.40 9.73
CA PHE A 82 -1.51 14.51 8.74
C PHE A 82 -2.88 14.61 9.41
N ASN A 83 -3.77 15.41 8.84
CA ASN A 83 -5.13 15.49 9.35
C ASN A 83 -5.92 14.18 9.11
N THR A 84 -6.93 13.96 9.95
CA THR A 84 -7.75 12.74 9.92
C THR A 84 -8.45 12.54 8.57
N GLU A 85 -8.95 13.61 7.95
CA GLU A 85 -9.66 13.54 6.67
C GLU A 85 -8.73 13.00 5.57
N THR A 86 -7.52 13.55 5.45
CA THR A 86 -6.50 13.06 4.50
C THR A 86 -6.16 11.60 4.75
N LEU A 87 -6.00 11.19 6.01
CA LEU A 87 -5.75 9.78 6.35
C LEU A 87 -6.90 8.86 5.90
N MET A 88 -8.14 9.29 6.09
CA MET A 88 -9.31 8.53 5.67
C MET A 88 -9.43 8.44 4.14
N GLU A 89 -9.11 9.51 3.41
CA GLU A 89 -9.10 9.54 1.94
C GLU A 89 -8.13 8.51 1.33
N THR A 90 -7.08 8.08 2.06
CA THR A 90 -6.15 7.03 1.59
C THR A 90 -6.79 5.65 1.49
N GLY A 91 -7.88 5.40 2.22
CA GLY A 91 -8.49 4.09 2.35
C GLY A 91 -7.69 3.09 3.19
N LEU A 92 -6.58 3.50 3.82
CA LEU A 92 -5.81 2.68 4.76
C LEU A 92 -6.55 2.49 6.10
N PHE A 93 -7.41 3.44 6.42
CA PHE A 93 -8.16 3.49 7.67
C PHE A 93 -9.66 3.56 7.42
N TYR A 94 -10.44 3.26 8.44
CA TYR A 94 -11.88 3.48 8.49
C TYR A 94 -12.33 3.76 9.92
N LEU A 95 -13.45 4.45 10.07
CA LEU A 95 -14.08 4.68 11.37
C LEU A 95 -14.94 3.46 11.76
N ASP A 96 -14.64 2.82 12.89
CA ASP A 96 -15.55 1.89 13.53
C ASP A 96 -16.58 2.72 14.34
N GLU A 97 -17.74 2.95 13.77
CA GLU A 97 -18.79 3.80 14.37
C GLU A 97 -19.28 3.27 15.72
N LYS A 98 -19.28 1.95 15.92
CA LYS A 98 -19.74 1.34 17.20
C LYS A 98 -18.80 1.66 18.35
N LYS A 99 -17.51 1.73 18.07
CA LYS A 99 -16.45 1.99 19.06
C LYS A 99 -15.97 3.43 19.03
N ASN A 100 -16.36 4.19 18.02
CA ASN A 100 -15.89 5.54 17.73
C ASN A 100 -14.33 5.63 17.69
N ILE A 101 -13.70 4.68 16.99
CA ILE A 101 -12.26 4.61 16.83
C ILE A 101 -11.88 4.46 15.36
N TYR A 102 -10.72 5.02 14.99
CA TYR A 102 -10.12 4.76 13.68
C TYR A 102 -9.35 3.44 13.68
N VAL A 103 -9.60 2.64 12.68
CA VAL A 103 -9.09 1.27 12.58
C VAL A 103 -8.32 1.10 11.28
N GLU A 104 -7.18 0.44 11.36
CA GLU A 104 -6.39 0.09 10.18
C GLU A 104 -7.07 -1.04 9.41
N ARG A 105 -7.31 -0.81 8.12
CA ARG A 105 -8.04 -1.74 7.24
C ARG A 105 -7.36 -3.09 7.09
N PHE A 106 -6.04 -3.08 7.06
CA PHE A 106 -5.22 -4.27 6.79
C PHE A 106 -4.69 -4.96 8.04
N ARG A 107 -5.25 -4.68 9.23
CA ARG A 107 -4.83 -5.34 10.47
C ARG A 107 -4.88 -6.86 10.38
N GLY A 108 -3.90 -7.54 10.97
CA GLY A 108 -3.77 -9.00 10.96
C GLY A 108 -3.37 -9.58 9.59
N ARG A 109 -2.75 -8.78 8.71
CA ARG A 109 -2.48 -9.19 7.33
C ARG A 109 -1.05 -8.93 6.89
N LEU A 110 -0.55 -9.81 6.04
CA LEU A 110 0.53 -9.47 5.12
C LEU A 110 0.01 -8.43 4.15
N ILE A 111 0.83 -7.41 3.87
CA ILE A 111 0.53 -6.36 2.90
C ILE A 111 1.49 -6.42 1.73
N PHE A 112 0.93 -6.17 0.55
CA PHE A 112 1.63 -6.14 -0.74
C PHE A 112 1.34 -4.77 -1.37
N PRO A 113 2.33 -3.87 -1.44
CA PRO A 113 2.15 -2.56 -2.05
C PRO A 113 1.77 -2.68 -3.53
N ILE A 114 0.77 -1.92 -3.94
CA ILE A 114 0.40 -1.73 -5.34
C ILE A 114 0.97 -0.38 -5.75
N ASN A 115 1.92 -0.41 -6.67
CA ASN A 115 2.64 0.78 -7.09
C ASN A 115 2.06 1.36 -8.39
N ASN A 116 2.15 2.67 -8.53
CA ASN A 116 1.94 3.33 -9.82
C ASN A 116 3.13 3.04 -10.77
N ILE A 117 3.03 3.54 -12.01
CA ILE A 117 4.07 3.33 -13.03
C ILE A 117 5.45 3.91 -12.66
N SER A 118 5.48 4.87 -11.73
CA SER A 118 6.71 5.48 -11.20
C SER A 118 7.29 4.73 -10.00
N GLY A 119 6.66 3.61 -9.57
CA GLY A 119 7.11 2.80 -8.44
C GLY A 119 6.69 3.33 -7.07
N GLN A 120 5.79 4.30 -6.99
CA GLN A 120 5.28 4.84 -5.73
C GLN A 120 4.05 4.07 -5.27
N PRO A 121 3.95 3.65 -4.01
CA PRO A 121 2.81 2.92 -3.51
C PRO A 121 1.56 3.82 -3.49
N ILE A 122 0.47 3.31 -4.07
CA ILE A 122 -0.83 4.00 -4.19
C ILE A 122 -1.99 3.20 -3.60
N ALA A 123 -1.78 1.93 -3.31
CA ALA A 123 -2.77 1.04 -2.72
C ALA A 123 -2.07 -0.18 -2.10
N LEU A 124 -2.83 -1.02 -1.42
CA LEU A 124 -2.36 -2.27 -0.85
C LEU A 124 -3.26 -3.43 -1.22
N GLY A 125 -2.66 -4.59 -1.48
CA GLY A 125 -3.28 -5.88 -1.31
C GLY A 125 -2.98 -6.43 0.08
N GLY A 126 -3.93 -7.11 0.72
CA GLY A 126 -3.74 -7.71 2.03
C GLY A 126 -4.19 -9.15 2.09
N ARG A 127 -3.40 -10.03 2.72
CA ARG A 127 -3.71 -11.45 2.91
C ARG A 127 -3.63 -11.82 4.38
N ILE A 128 -4.68 -12.47 4.92
CA ILE A 128 -4.61 -13.09 6.25
C ILE A 128 -3.67 -14.30 6.20
N ILE A 129 -2.91 -14.51 7.29
CA ILE A 129 -2.03 -15.67 7.43
C ILE A 129 -2.80 -16.81 8.10
N GLU A 130 -3.57 -16.49 9.13
CA GLU A 130 -4.40 -17.44 9.86
C GLU A 130 -5.69 -17.74 9.08
N ASN A 131 -6.14 -18.98 9.13
CA ASN A 131 -7.44 -19.33 8.58
C ASN A 131 -8.54 -18.67 9.43
N SER A 132 -9.53 -18.12 8.77
CA SER A 132 -10.71 -17.52 9.38
C SER A 132 -11.93 -17.78 8.51
N ASP A 133 -12.98 -18.27 9.11
CA ASP A 133 -14.27 -18.50 8.43
C ASP A 133 -15.06 -17.18 8.25
N TYR A 134 -14.69 -16.14 8.98
CA TYR A 134 -15.42 -14.86 9.00
C TYR A 134 -14.73 -13.73 8.24
N LEU A 135 -13.43 -13.85 7.93
CA LEU A 135 -12.66 -12.81 7.27
C LEU A 135 -12.27 -13.23 5.86
N ALA A 136 -12.48 -12.35 4.91
CA ALA A 136 -11.99 -12.55 3.56
C ALA A 136 -10.48 -12.81 3.54
N LYS A 137 -10.05 -13.89 2.87
CA LYS A 137 -8.65 -14.28 2.77
C LYS A 137 -7.79 -13.19 2.15
N TYR A 138 -8.31 -12.50 1.16
CA TYR A 138 -7.67 -11.38 0.47
C TYR A 138 -8.58 -10.15 0.50
N ILE A 139 -7.97 -8.99 0.67
CA ILE A 139 -8.63 -7.69 0.49
C ILE A 139 -7.70 -6.76 -0.28
N ASN A 140 -8.28 -5.80 -0.98
CA ASN A 140 -7.54 -4.72 -1.62
C ASN A 140 -7.99 -3.37 -1.05
N SER A 141 -7.17 -2.35 -1.21
CA SER A 141 -7.57 -0.97 -0.96
C SER A 141 -8.87 -0.63 -1.70
N PRO A 142 -9.75 0.19 -1.12
CA PRO A 142 -10.83 0.81 -1.87
C PRO A 142 -10.25 1.70 -2.97
N GLU A 143 -11.08 2.05 -3.95
CA GLU A 143 -10.68 3.06 -4.93
C GLU A 143 -10.54 4.43 -4.28
N THR A 144 -9.57 5.19 -4.76
CA THR A 144 -9.28 6.56 -4.31
C THR A 144 -9.11 7.46 -5.53
N ILE A 145 -8.84 8.74 -5.29
CA ILE A 145 -8.52 9.68 -6.37
C ILE A 145 -7.23 9.31 -7.13
N PHE A 146 -6.34 8.51 -6.51
CA PHE A 146 -5.07 8.08 -7.09
C PHE A 146 -5.00 6.59 -7.42
N PHE A 147 -5.98 5.80 -7.01
CA PHE A 147 -6.03 4.36 -7.26
C PHE A 147 -7.37 3.93 -7.84
N LYS A 148 -7.34 3.36 -9.04
CA LYS A 148 -8.47 2.71 -9.72
C LYS A 148 -8.09 1.28 -10.06
N LYS A 149 -8.83 0.29 -9.55
CA LYS A 149 -8.52 -1.15 -9.72
C LYS A 149 -8.36 -1.56 -11.17
N GLY A 150 -9.26 -1.11 -12.03
CA GLY A 150 -9.25 -1.44 -13.46
C GLY A 150 -8.15 -0.76 -14.29
N SER A 151 -7.45 0.24 -13.72
CA SER A 151 -6.43 1.04 -14.42
C SER A 151 -5.01 0.81 -13.92
N ASN A 152 -4.84 0.00 -12.87
CA ASN A 152 -3.53 -0.23 -12.25
C ASN A 152 -3.17 -1.71 -12.31
N LEU A 153 -2.22 -2.04 -13.18
CA LEU A 153 -1.66 -3.39 -13.26
C LEU A 153 -0.59 -3.56 -12.19
N TYR A 154 -0.71 -4.62 -11.38
CA TYR A 154 0.26 -4.95 -10.33
C TYR A 154 1.67 -5.15 -10.92
N ASN A 155 2.67 -4.52 -10.30
CA ASN A 155 4.08 -4.57 -10.72
C ASN A 155 4.39 -4.06 -12.16
N LEU A 156 3.51 -3.28 -12.78
CA LEU A 156 3.78 -2.70 -14.11
C LEU A 156 5.05 -1.86 -14.14
N ASN A 157 5.34 -1.15 -13.05
CA ASN A 157 6.59 -0.37 -12.88
C ASN A 157 7.85 -1.24 -13.02
N LEU A 158 7.82 -2.47 -12.52
CA LEU A 158 8.94 -3.42 -12.64
C LEU A 158 9.00 -4.05 -14.03
N ALA A 159 7.85 -4.41 -14.62
CA ALA A 159 7.76 -4.98 -15.95
C ALA A 159 8.29 -4.01 -17.03
N ARG A 160 8.01 -2.71 -16.88
CA ARG A 160 8.50 -1.66 -17.79
C ARG A 160 10.02 -1.64 -17.92
N GLY A 161 10.75 -1.89 -16.82
CA GLY A 161 12.22 -1.98 -16.84
C GLY A 161 12.77 -3.24 -17.55
N LEU A 162 11.90 -4.22 -17.83
CA LEU A 162 12.24 -5.49 -18.46
C LEU A 162 11.72 -5.58 -19.90
N SER A 163 11.15 -4.53 -20.46
CA SER A 163 10.43 -4.54 -21.74
C SER A 163 11.22 -5.15 -22.91
N ASN A 164 12.56 -5.05 -22.89
CA ASN A 164 13.42 -5.66 -23.91
C ASN A 164 13.74 -7.15 -23.66
N ARG A 165 13.18 -7.77 -22.59
CA ARG A 165 13.45 -9.16 -22.16
C ARG A 165 12.20 -9.98 -21.97
N ILE A 166 11.02 -9.41 -22.21
CA ILE A 166 9.73 -10.05 -22.01
C ILE A 166 9.03 -10.17 -23.34
N ASP A 167 8.86 -11.41 -23.82
CA ASP A 167 8.15 -11.70 -25.07
C ASP A 167 6.62 -11.76 -24.85
N HIS A 168 6.18 -12.13 -23.63
CA HIS A 168 4.77 -12.27 -23.28
C HIS A 168 4.47 -11.80 -21.88
N ILE A 169 3.34 -11.11 -21.67
CA ILE A 169 2.76 -10.77 -20.39
C ILE A 169 1.39 -11.45 -20.30
N PHE A 170 1.21 -12.31 -19.30
CA PHE A 170 -0.09 -12.88 -18.97
C PHE A 170 -0.84 -11.93 -18.02
N LEU A 171 -2.04 -11.55 -18.39
CA LEU A 171 -2.95 -10.68 -17.63
C LEU A 171 -3.99 -11.50 -16.87
#